data_f570abb6834564784aacf0bb3027395c
#
_entry.id   f570abb6834564784aacf0bb3027395c
#
_cell.length_a   1.000
_cell.length_b   1.000
_cell.length_c   1.000
_cell.angle_alpha   90.00
_cell.angle_beta   90.00
_cell.angle_gamma   90.00
#
_symmetry.space_group_name_H-M   'P 1'
#
loop_
_entity.id
_entity.type
_entity.pdbx_description
1 polymer ?
#
loop_
_entity_poly.entity_id
_entity_poly.type
_entity_poly.pdbx_seq_one_letter_code
_entity_poly.pdbx_strand_id
1 'polypeptide(L)'
;NVPLAHGMEPPKSIYEVDPMRLFGLISTVDVISEIRDSRLGDDYARAVAGSYAEPESVRSELEEARALMKRLGCFVVRTDGKAIEESASEIISHLEEIQEARARRAARRA
;
A
#
# COMPACT_ATOMS: atom_id res chain seq x y z
N ASN A 1 -7.97 5.73 -1.97
CA ASN A 1 -7.52 4.59 -1.18
C ASN A 1 -7.98 3.29 -1.83
N VAL A 2 -7.03 2.46 -2.24
CA VAL A 2 -7.31 1.22 -2.96
C VAL A 2 -6.86 0.03 -2.13
N PRO A 3 -7.79 -0.77 -1.58
CA PRO A 3 -7.39 -1.98 -0.86
C PRO A 3 -6.95 -3.07 -1.83
N LEU A 4 -5.86 -3.75 -1.49
CA LEU A 4 -5.36 -4.90 -2.24
C LEU A 4 -5.57 -6.16 -1.40
N ALA A 5 -6.56 -6.93 -1.74
CA ALA A 5 -6.89 -8.18 -1.07
C ALA A 5 -6.89 -9.34 -2.08
N HIS A 6 -6.70 -10.54 -1.57
CA HIS A 6 -6.66 -11.74 -2.40
C HIS A 6 -7.97 -11.92 -3.18
N GLY A 7 -7.86 -12.12 -4.49
CA GLY A 7 -9.02 -12.28 -5.36
C GLY A 7 -9.71 -10.97 -5.78
N MET A 8 -9.21 -9.83 -5.34
CA MET A 8 -9.72 -8.52 -5.77
C MET A 8 -8.86 -7.93 -6.87
N GLU A 9 -9.49 -7.55 -7.98
CA GLU A 9 -8.79 -6.79 -9.01
C GLU A 9 -8.78 -5.30 -8.66
N PRO A 10 -7.63 -4.63 -8.79
CA PRO A 10 -7.59 -3.19 -8.59
C PRO A 10 -8.40 -2.47 -9.67
N PRO A 11 -8.97 -1.30 -9.36
CA PRO A 11 -9.70 -0.51 -10.35
C PRO A 11 -8.77 -0.04 -11.47
N LYS A 12 -9.31 0.12 -12.66
CA LYS A 12 -8.56 0.58 -13.84
C LYS A 12 -7.89 1.92 -13.62
N SER A 13 -8.48 2.75 -12.77
CA SER A 13 -7.96 4.09 -12.47
C SER A 13 -6.54 4.10 -11.92
N ILE A 14 -6.07 3.04 -11.28
CA ILE A 14 -4.70 2.99 -10.77
C ILE A 14 -3.66 2.97 -11.90
N TYR A 15 -4.04 2.52 -13.09
CA TYR A 15 -3.16 2.51 -14.26
C TYR A 15 -3.19 3.84 -15.02
N GLU A 16 -4.15 4.70 -14.72
CA GLU A 16 -4.35 6.00 -15.35
C GLU A 16 -3.73 7.16 -14.56
N VAL A 17 -3.49 6.95 -13.27
CA VAL A 17 -2.87 7.96 -12.40
C VAL A 17 -1.37 8.05 -12.70
N ASP A 18 -0.84 9.26 -12.63
CA ASP A 18 0.60 9.49 -12.71
C ASP A 18 1.32 8.63 -11.64
N PRO A 19 2.21 7.72 -12.02
CA PRO A 19 2.92 6.86 -11.05
C PRO A 19 3.63 7.62 -9.94
N MET A 20 4.06 8.85 -10.19
CA MET A 20 4.70 9.70 -9.20
C MET A 20 3.75 10.17 -8.10
N ARG A 21 2.45 10.04 -8.32
CA ARG A 21 1.40 10.39 -7.35
C ARG A 21 0.74 9.15 -6.74
N LEU A 22 1.27 7.98 -7.04
CA LEU A 22 0.75 6.71 -6.56
C LEU A 22 1.69 6.15 -5.50
N PHE A 23 1.14 5.74 -4.36
CA PHE A 23 1.90 5.24 -3.24
C PHE A 23 1.41 3.86 -2.82
N GLY A 24 2.36 2.94 -2.61
CA GLY A 24 2.04 1.62 -2.07
C GLY A 24 2.31 1.59 -0.58
N LEU A 25 1.35 1.11 0.20
CA LEU A 25 1.52 0.92 1.64
C LEU A 25 1.70 -0.55 1.93
N ILE A 26 2.79 -0.90 2.60
CA ILE A 26 3.09 -2.29 2.98
C ILE A 26 3.40 -2.39 4.47
N SER A 27 3.25 -3.59 4.99
CA SER A 27 3.64 -3.92 6.36
C SER A 27 4.18 -5.36 6.39
N THR A 28 4.48 -5.87 7.56
CA THR A 28 4.92 -7.26 7.70
C THR A 28 3.72 -8.20 7.72
N VAL A 29 3.95 -9.46 7.37
CA VAL A 29 2.91 -10.50 7.43
C VAL A 29 2.32 -10.61 8.83
N ASP A 30 3.18 -10.60 9.86
CA ASP A 30 2.76 -10.74 11.25
C ASP A 30 1.85 -9.59 11.69
N VAL A 31 2.22 -8.35 11.37
CA VAL A 31 1.42 -7.16 11.72
C VAL A 31 0.08 -7.19 11.00
N ILE A 32 0.05 -7.48 9.71
CA ILE A 32 -1.20 -7.55 8.93
C ILE A 32 -2.11 -8.66 9.46
N SER A 33 -1.57 -9.84 9.71
CA SER A 33 -2.32 -10.98 10.26
C SER A 33 -2.92 -10.66 11.63
N GLU A 34 -2.14 -10.02 12.49
CA GLU A 34 -2.58 -9.62 13.82
C GLU A 34 -3.71 -8.59 13.77
N ILE A 35 -3.59 -7.58 12.90
CA ILE A 35 -4.62 -6.57 12.72
C ILE A 35 -5.91 -7.21 12.19
N ARG A 36 -5.82 -8.08 11.21
CA ARG A 36 -6.98 -8.77 10.64
C ARG A 36 -7.64 -9.69 11.66
N ASP A 37 -6.84 -10.43 12.42
CA ASP A 37 -7.32 -11.31 13.48
C ASP A 37 -8.07 -10.53 14.56
N SER A 38 -7.51 -9.40 14.97
CA SER A 38 -8.13 -8.48 15.92
C SER A 38 -9.47 -7.92 15.43
N ARG A 39 -9.59 -7.62 14.12
CA ARG A 39 -10.83 -7.13 13.52
C ARG A 39 -11.92 -8.19 13.46
N LEU A 40 -11.57 -9.47 13.36
CA LEU A 40 -12.55 -10.56 13.33
C LEU A 40 -13.27 -10.74 14.66
N GLY A 41 -12.57 -10.60 15.76
CA GLY A 41 -13.14 -10.48 17.11
C GLY A 41 -13.70 -11.75 17.71
N ASP A 42 -14.41 -12.59 16.98
CA ASP A 42 -15.05 -13.81 17.49
C ASP A 42 -14.85 -15.01 16.54
N ASP A 43 -15.14 -16.22 17.07
CA ASP A 43 -14.95 -17.47 16.33
C ASP A 43 -15.86 -17.59 15.10
N TYR A 44 -17.06 -17.03 15.19
CA TYR A 44 -18.01 -17.05 14.06
C TYR A 44 -17.49 -16.21 12.90
N ALA A 45 -17.04 -14.99 13.19
CA ALA A 45 -16.46 -14.10 12.18
C ALA A 45 -15.23 -14.73 11.53
N ARG A 46 -14.38 -15.40 12.32
CA ARG A 46 -13.20 -16.12 11.81
C ARG A 46 -13.58 -17.27 10.88
N ALA A 47 -14.60 -18.03 11.24
CA ALA A 47 -15.07 -19.13 10.43
C ALA A 47 -15.62 -18.64 9.07
N VAL A 48 -16.35 -17.54 9.07
CA VAL A 48 -16.92 -16.93 7.86
C VAL A 48 -15.84 -16.28 6.99
N ALA A 49 -14.86 -15.63 7.60
CA ALA A 49 -13.77 -14.95 6.91
C ALA A 49 -12.77 -15.92 6.24
N GLY A 50 -12.76 -17.20 6.68
CA GLY A 50 -11.84 -18.20 6.14
C GLY A 50 -10.38 -17.83 6.37
N SER A 51 -9.59 -17.70 5.30
CA SER A 51 -8.15 -17.46 5.37
C SER A 51 -7.73 -15.99 5.50
N TYR A 52 -8.68 -15.08 5.72
CA TYR A 52 -8.43 -13.62 5.73
C TYR A 52 -7.27 -13.19 6.63
N ALA A 53 -7.15 -13.77 7.83
CA ALA A 53 -6.11 -13.44 8.79
C ALA A 53 -4.96 -14.47 8.85
N GLU A 54 -5.02 -15.54 8.07
CA GLU A 54 -3.98 -16.57 8.08
C GLU A 54 -2.67 -16.05 7.50
N PRO A 55 -1.52 -16.28 8.18
CA PRO A 55 -0.22 -15.77 7.74
C PRO A 55 0.18 -16.16 6.32
N GLU A 56 -0.13 -17.39 5.89
CA GLU A 56 0.21 -17.85 4.54
C GLU A 56 -0.58 -17.10 3.47
N SER A 57 -1.87 -16.85 3.71
CA SER A 57 -2.70 -16.05 2.80
C SER A 57 -2.24 -14.61 2.75
N VAL A 58 -1.90 -14.03 3.90
CA VAL A 58 -1.39 -12.66 3.99
C VAL A 58 -0.06 -12.54 3.25
N ARG A 59 0.82 -13.53 3.38
CA ARG A 59 2.10 -13.55 2.67
C ARG A 59 1.90 -13.55 1.15
N SER A 60 1.00 -14.39 0.66
CA SER A 60 0.67 -14.47 -0.76
C SER A 60 0.11 -13.15 -1.28
N GLU A 61 -0.83 -12.53 -0.55
CA GLU A 61 -1.38 -11.21 -0.88
C GLU A 61 -0.30 -10.14 -0.93
N LEU A 62 0.62 -10.14 0.03
CA LEU A 62 1.70 -9.17 0.12
C LEU A 62 2.67 -9.30 -1.06
N GLU A 63 2.99 -10.53 -1.46
CA GLU A 63 3.82 -10.78 -2.63
C GLU A 63 3.16 -10.29 -3.91
N GLU A 64 1.87 -10.53 -4.09
CA GLU A 64 1.08 -10.04 -5.22
C GLU A 64 1.03 -8.50 -5.23
N ALA A 65 0.81 -7.90 -4.07
CA ALA A 65 0.76 -6.44 -3.93
C ALA A 65 2.11 -5.80 -4.27
N ARG A 66 3.20 -6.36 -3.80
CA ARG A 66 4.56 -5.87 -4.12
C ARG A 66 4.86 -5.98 -5.61
N ALA A 67 4.47 -7.08 -6.25
CA ALA A 67 4.64 -7.25 -7.68
C ALA A 67 3.86 -6.18 -8.46
N LEU A 68 2.64 -5.90 -8.06
CA LEU A 68 1.81 -4.86 -8.65
C LEU A 68 2.44 -3.48 -8.48
N MET A 69 2.88 -3.14 -7.27
CA MET A 69 3.53 -1.85 -6.96
C MET A 69 4.79 -1.64 -7.80
N LYS A 70 5.57 -2.70 -8.00
CA LYS A 70 6.76 -2.66 -8.84
C LYS A 70 6.40 -2.39 -10.31
N ARG A 71 5.35 -3.05 -10.82
CA ARG A 71 4.87 -2.82 -12.19
C ARG A 71 4.34 -1.40 -12.39
N LEU A 72 3.67 -0.86 -11.38
CA LEU A 72 3.13 0.50 -11.42
C LEU A 72 4.23 1.56 -11.25
N GLY A 73 5.39 1.19 -10.73
CA GLY A 73 6.49 2.12 -10.49
C GLY A 73 6.20 3.12 -9.38
N CYS A 74 5.32 2.79 -8.44
CA CYS A 74 4.97 3.69 -7.35
C CYS A 74 5.99 3.64 -6.22
N PHE A 75 6.02 4.70 -5.41
CA PHE A 75 6.83 4.77 -4.20
C PHE A 75 6.18 3.94 -3.09
N VAL A 76 6.97 3.09 -2.45
CA VAL A 76 6.46 2.17 -1.42
C VAL A 76 6.84 2.68 -0.04
N VAL A 77 5.85 2.76 0.86
CA VAL A 77 6.02 3.18 2.25
C VAL A 77 5.69 2.01 3.17
N ARG A 78 6.62 1.69 4.06
CA ARG A 78 6.37 0.70 5.12
C ARG A 78 5.68 1.39 6.28
N THR A 79 4.59 0.80 6.74
CA THR A 79 3.78 1.37 7.83
C THR A 79 4.00 0.68 9.18
N ASP A 80 4.67 -0.46 9.21
CA ASP A 80 4.97 -1.19 10.44
C ASP A 80 5.92 -0.40 11.35
N GLY A 81 5.62 -0.38 12.63
CA GLY A 81 6.41 0.35 13.62
C GLY A 81 6.33 1.87 13.54
N LYS A 82 5.39 2.41 12.76
CA LYS A 82 5.21 3.85 12.56
C LYS A 82 3.82 4.30 12.93
N ALA A 83 3.72 5.52 13.43
CA ALA A 83 2.43 6.18 13.57
C ALA A 83 1.89 6.57 12.18
N ILE A 84 0.58 6.74 12.08
CA ILE A 84 -0.08 7.16 10.83
C ILE A 84 0.52 8.49 10.34
N GLU A 85 0.79 9.40 11.27
CA GLU A 85 1.37 10.72 10.97
C GLU A 85 2.77 10.62 10.35
N GLU A 86 3.57 9.64 10.78
CA GLU A 86 4.91 9.41 10.21
C GLU A 86 4.82 8.94 8.76
N SER A 87 3.93 7.99 8.49
CA SER A 87 3.71 7.50 7.13
C SER A 87 3.17 8.60 6.22
N ALA A 88 2.23 9.41 6.71
CA ALA A 88 1.70 10.56 5.98
C ALA A 88 2.79 11.58 5.67
N SER A 89 3.67 11.86 6.64
CA SER A 89 4.80 12.77 6.45
C SER A 89 5.77 12.30 5.37
N GLU A 90 6.06 11.00 5.32
CA GLU A 90 6.90 10.43 4.28
C GLU A 90 6.30 10.63 2.88
N ILE A 91 4.99 10.42 2.75
CA ILE A 91 4.27 10.61 1.49
C ILE A 91 4.33 12.08 1.06
N ILE A 92 4.02 12.99 1.97
CA ILE A 92 4.04 14.43 1.70
C ILE A 92 5.44 14.90 1.29
N SER A 93 6.47 14.48 2.03
CA SER A 93 7.86 14.84 1.72
C SER A 93 8.27 14.36 0.33
N HIS A 94 7.88 13.14 -0.03
CA HIS A 94 8.18 12.59 -1.35
C HIS A 94 7.48 13.37 -2.47
N LEU A 95 6.21 13.73 -2.27
CA LEU A 95 5.46 14.57 -3.21
C LEU A 95 6.10 15.94 -3.41
N GLU A 96 6.54 16.57 -2.33
CA GLU A 96 7.22 17.86 -2.37
C GLU A 96 8.53 17.77 -3.18
N GLU A 97 9.33 16.73 -2.95
CA GLU A 97 10.57 16.49 -3.70
C GLU A 97 10.30 16.33 -5.20
N ILE A 98 9.26 15.61 -5.57
CA ILE A 98 8.86 15.41 -6.97
C ILE A 98 8.44 16.74 -7.60
N GLN A 99 7.63 17.53 -6.89
CA GLN A 99 7.15 18.83 -7.36
C GLN A 99 8.32 19.80 -7.58
N GLU A 100 9.27 19.84 -6.65
CA GLU A 100 10.49 20.65 -6.76
C GLU A 100 11.34 20.20 -7.94
N ALA A 101 11.53 18.90 -8.14
CA ALA A 101 12.31 18.37 -9.25
C ALA A 101 11.66 18.72 -10.60
N ARG A 102 10.33 18.63 -10.71
CA ARG A 102 9.58 19.01 -11.89
C ARG A 102 9.67 20.51 -12.17
N ALA A 103 9.57 21.33 -11.13
CA ALA A 103 9.71 22.78 -11.24
C ALA A 103 11.11 23.17 -11.74
N ARG A 104 12.16 22.53 -11.22
CA ARG A 104 13.54 22.75 -11.68
C ARG A 104 13.72 22.37 -13.16
N ARG A 105 13.13 21.24 -13.59
CA ARG A 105 13.18 20.82 -14.99
C ARG A 105 12.47 21.82 -15.90
N ALA A 106 11.31 22.29 -15.50
CA ALA A 106 10.54 23.29 -16.24
C ALA A 106 11.33 24.60 -16.37
N ALA A 107 11.97 25.04 -15.30
CA ALA A 107 12.81 26.26 -15.31
C ALA A 107 14.02 26.13 -16.25
N ARG A 108 14.63 24.95 -16.34
CA ARG A 108 15.76 24.70 -17.26
C ARG A 108 15.36 24.69 -18.71
N ARG A 109 14.09 24.36 -19.01
CA ARG A 109 13.57 24.33 -20.39
C ARG A 109 13.06 25.69 -20.89
N ALA A 110 12.83 26.59 -19.96
CA ALA A 110 12.28 27.93 -20.25
C ALA A 110 13.34 28.86 -20.88
#